data_152bb87555514d51115efdff11f40af5
#
_entry.id   152bb87555514d51115efdff11f40af5
#
_cell.length_a   1.000
_cell.length_b   1.000
_cell.length_c   1.000
_cell.angle_alpha   90.00
_cell.angle_beta   90.00
_cell.angle_gamma   90.00
#
_symmetry.space_group_name_H-M   'P 1'
#
loop_
_entity.id
_entity.type
_entity.pdbx_description
1 polymer ?
#
loop_
_entity_poly.entity_id
_entity_poly.type
_entity_poly.pdbx_seq_one_letter_code
_entity_poly.pdbx_strand_id
1 'polypeptide(L)'
;MRRRAGAGARPRHDSFSILCAVSEILALIVLTNVHTAATGPPCRTTKAGVTVGRFQGLVGIALILGIIILFSRHRHAIKWRTLGVGLALQVGVALLILKWETGYEALKWVSDLIQKLISFTNEGVMFVFGGLVSEDNGFVFALSVLPVIIFLGALIGGLYYLRVIQVFVHFVGTALNKIMGTSKVESVFAATVIFLGQSEAPLVIKPYLSKLTRSELFTCMTGGFAAAAGSTLVGYSLLGAPLPYLLAASVMNAPGSLLIAKALMPETEESVASVNTLKVKDTESKNLIDAIGNGALSGGRIAVIVGCLLIAFIALIAMVSGGLEWFGSLFGFEGWSLEGLFGILFAPLAWAIGVPWEDAAQVGNFIGQKTILNEFVGYTSFGPAIPDLQPQSVLITTFALAGFANLSSIAIQIGSFGGLAPDRRADVAQLGMFALFAGFLTNMLNAALVGVIMGL
;
A
#
# COMPACT_ATOMS: atom_id res chain seq x y z
N MET A 1 -19.28 -30.60 53.51
CA MET A 1 -18.07 -31.50 53.34
C MET A 1 -17.49 -31.19 51.97
N ARG A 2 -16.34 -30.49 51.95
CA ARG A 2 -15.01 -30.92 51.40
C ARG A 2 -15.07 -31.33 49.90
N ARG A 3 -14.28 -30.85 48.93
CA ARG A 3 -12.90 -30.27 48.93
C ARG A 3 -12.63 -29.64 47.54
N ARG A 4 -11.92 -28.51 47.49
CA ARG A 4 -10.61 -28.18 46.86
C ARG A 4 -10.48 -28.40 45.35
N ALA A 5 -10.34 -27.30 44.57
CA ALA A 5 -9.08 -26.62 44.27
C ALA A 5 -8.14 -27.45 43.37
N GLY A 6 -8.01 -27.00 42.14
CA GLY A 6 -6.98 -27.36 41.17
C GLY A 6 -6.55 -26.13 40.42
N ALA A 7 -5.53 -25.45 40.91
CA ALA A 7 -4.85 -24.38 40.16
C ALA A 7 -3.98 -25.05 39.07
N GLY A 8 -4.34 -24.88 37.82
CA GLY A 8 -3.54 -25.30 36.69
C GLY A 8 -2.64 -24.12 36.22
N ALA A 9 -1.35 -24.36 36.27
CA ALA A 9 -0.26 -23.47 35.94
C ALA A 9 -0.39 -22.86 34.55
N ARG A 10 -0.17 -21.56 34.47
CA ARG A 10 0.00 -20.82 33.20
C ARG A 10 1.37 -21.18 32.59
N PRO A 11 1.47 -21.47 31.27
CA PRO A 11 2.76 -21.56 30.62
C PRO A 11 3.30 -20.14 30.36
N ARG A 12 4.35 -19.80 31.06
CA ARG A 12 5.21 -18.63 30.79
C ARG A 12 6.28 -19.07 29.80
N HIS A 13 5.99 -19.24 28.50
CA HIS A 13 7.06 -19.61 27.56
C HIS A 13 6.92 -19.11 26.12
N ASP A 14 5.95 -18.24 25.76
CA ASP A 14 5.76 -17.93 24.35
C ASP A 14 6.56 -16.72 23.81
N SER A 15 7.03 -15.84 24.69
CA SER A 15 7.79 -14.64 24.24
C SER A 15 9.20 -14.97 23.76
N PHE A 16 9.81 -16.06 24.24
CA PHE A 16 11.17 -16.46 23.88
C PHE A 16 11.20 -17.24 22.55
N SER A 17 10.18 -18.04 22.28
CA SER A 17 10.07 -18.81 21.03
C SER A 17 9.87 -17.91 19.78
N ILE A 18 9.38 -16.70 19.97
CA ILE A 18 9.10 -15.76 18.88
C ILE A 18 10.33 -14.95 18.52
N LEU A 19 11.10 -14.53 19.51
CA LEU A 19 12.43 -13.97 19.25
C LEU A 19 13.30 -15.00 18.52
N CYS A 20 13.17 -16.29 18.86
CA CYS A 20 13.81 -17.37 18.11
C CYS A 20 13.21 -17.52 16.69
N ALA A 21 11.89 -17.50 16.49
CA ALA A 21 11.29 -17.61 15.16
C ALA A 21 11.62 -16.40 14.27
N VAL A 22 11.60 -15.19 14.83
CA VAL A 22 12.04 -13.99 14.10
C VAL A 22 13.55 -14.04 13.83
N SER A 23 14.36 -14.54 14.77
CA SER A 23 15.80 -14.73 14.55
C SER A 23 16.09 -15.84 13.55
N GLU A 24 15.29 -16.93 13.52
CA GLU A 24 15.42 -17.99 12.51
C GLU A 24 15.00 -17.53 11.11
N ILE A 25 13.95 -16.71 10.98
CA ILE A 25 13.57 -16.10 9.71
C ILE A 25 14.64 -15.10 9.26
N LEU A 26 15.18 -14.30 10.18
CA LEU A 26 16.29 -13.40 9.90
C LEU A 26 17.58 -14.18 9.57
N ALA A 27 17.83 -15.30 10.24
CA ALA A 27 18.96 -16.19 9.94
C ALA A 27 18.76 -16.91 8.59
N LEU A 28 17.54 -17.31 8.23
CA LEU A 28 17.23 -17.88 6.91
C LEU A 28 17.47 -16.84 5.81
N ILE A 29 17.09 -15.58 6.02
CA ILE A 29 17.37 -14.46 5.10
C ILE A 29 18.90 -14.26 4.96
N VAL A 30 19.67 -14.46 6.02
CA VAL A 30 21.13 -14.34 6.03
C VAL A 30 21.82 -15.57 5.42
N LEU A 31 21.31 -16.80 5.67
CA LEU A 31 21.93 -18.05 5.23
C LEU A 31 21.66 -18.43 3.77
N THR A 32 20.54 -18.01 3.16
CA THR A 32 20.26 -18.22 1.75
C THR A 32 21.22 -17.48 0.81
N ASN A 33 22.05 -16.59 1.33
CA ASN A 33 22.95 -15.72 0.55
C ASN A 33 24.40 -16.21 0.40
N VAL A 34 24.74 -17.40 0.88
CA VAL A 34 26.12 -17.91 0.75
C VAL A 34 26.37 -18.62 -0.59
N HIS A 35 25.34 -18.94 -1.39
CA HIS A 35 25.49 -19.82 -2.56
C HIS A 35 25.17 -19.22 -3.94
N THR A 36 24.82 -17.94 -4.10
CA THR A 36 24.56 -17.40 -5.44
C THR A 36 25.31 -16.10 -5.71
N ALA A 37 26.64 -16.18 -5.67
CA ALA A 37 27.50 -15.12 -6.18
C ALA A 37 28.10 -15.57 -7.52
N ALA A 38 27.37 -15.43 -8.63
CA ALA A 38 27.95 -15.26 -9.98
C ALA A 38 26.87 -14.92 -11.01
N THR A 39 27.18 -13.89 -11.81
CA THR A 39 26.60 -13.49 -13.10
C THR A 39 25.40 -12.53 -13.06
N GLY A 40 25.72 -11.24 -12.94
CA GLY A 40 24.90 -10.11 -13.37
C GLY A 40 25.81 -8.92 -13.71
N PRO A 41 25.45 -7.98 -14.62
CA PRO A 41 26.33 -6.89 -15.04
C PRO A 41 26.68 -5.98 -13.85
N PRO A 42 27.91 -5.42 -13.81
CA PRO A 42 28.40 -4.73 -12.62
C PRO A 42 27.75 -3.37 -12.43
N CYS A 43 26.79 -3.29 -11.52
CA CYS A 43 26.41 -2.02 -10.92
C CYS A 43 27.50 -1.64 -9.92
N ARG A 44 28.22 -0.52 -10.15
CA ARG A 44 29.29 -0.03 -9.26
C ARG A 44 28.69 0.50 -7.96
N THR A 45 28.31 -0.37 -7.06
CA THR A 45 28.10 -0.02 -5.64
C THR A 45 29.30 -0.55 -4.85
N THR A 46 29.98 0.30 -4.12
CA THR A 46 31.05 -0.11 -3.21
C THR A 46 30.46 -1.09 -2.19
N LYS A 47 31.15 -2.24 -1.97
CA LYS A 47 30.70 -3.30 -1.02
C LYS A 47 30.33 -2.78 0.38
N ALA A 48 30.87 -1.64 0.80
CA ALA A 48 30.56 -0.99 2.07
C ALA A 48 29.14 -0.38 2.10
N GLY A 49 28.67 0.27 1.03
CA GLY A 49 27.34 0.87 0.97
C GLY A 49 26.20 -0.15 1.00
N VAL A 50 26.39 -1.30 0.35
CA VAL A 50 25.42 -2.42 0.33
C VAL A 50 25.23 -3.02 1.74
N THR A 51 26.30 -3.15 2.52
CA THR A 51 26.25 -3.74 3.88
C THR A 51 25.52 -2.81 4.87
N VAL A 52 25.72 -1.50 4.75
CA VAL A 52 25.06 -0.51 5.63
C VAL A 52 23.56 -0.45 5.36
N GLY A 53 23.12 -0.43 4.11
CA GLY A 53 21.69 -0.39 3.76
C GLY A 53 20.89 -1.60 4.23
N ARG A 54 21.52 -2.80 4.28
CA ARG A 54 20.91 -4.03 4.84
C ARG A 54 20.61 -3.88 6.33
N PHE A 55 21.58 -3.40 7.08
CA PHE A 55 21.41 -3.24 8.53
C PHE A 55 20.33 -2.19 8.87
N GLN A 56 20.25 -1.11 8.10
CA GLN A 56 19.22 -0.10 8.25
C GLN A 56 17.81 -0.65 8.03
N GLY A 57 17.57 -1.37 6.94
CA GLY A 57 16.25 -1.97 6.67
C GLY A 57 15.80 -2.96 7.76
N LEU A 58 16.72 -3.72 8.35
CA LEU A 58 16.43 -4.59 9.50
C LEU A 58 16.03 -3.77 10.73
N VAL A 59 16.71 -2.64 10.98
CA VAL A 59 16.33 -1.71 12.05
C VAL A 59 14.92 -1.17 11.81
N GLY A 60 14.58 -0.81 10.57
CA GLY A 60 13.25 -0.36 10.20
C GLY A 60 12.17 -1.41 10.46
N ILE A 61 12.41 -2.66 10.06
CA ILE A 61 11.49 -3.78 10.35
C ILE A 61 11.29 -3.94 11.85
N ALA A 62 12.39 -3.97 12.63
CA ALA A 62 12.32 -4.11 14.08
C ALA A 62 11.59 -2.92 14.75
N LEU A 63 11.84 -1.70 14.28
CA LEU A 63 11.17 -0.48 14.74
C LEU A 63 9.67 -0.56 14.46
N ILE A 64 9.26 -0.91 13.25
CA ILE A 64 7.84 -1.00 12.86
C ILE A 64 7.15 -2.09 13.68
N LEU A 65 7.74 -3.27 13.82
CA LEU A 65 7.18 -4.36 14.65
C LEU A 65 7.10 -3.94 16.12
N GLY A 66 8.10 -3.22 16.64
CA GLY A 66 8.08 -2.65 17.98
C GLY A 66 6.96 -1.65 18.18
N ILE A 67 6.76 -0.74 17.23
CA ILE A 67 5.65 0.24 17.21
C ILE A 67 4.30 -0.50 17.22
N ILE A 68 4.12 -1.51 16.40
CA ILE A 68 2.88 -2.30 16.32
C ILE A 68 2.56 -2.95 17.66
N ILE A 69 3.54 -3.57 18.32
CA ILE A 69 3.36 -4.20 19.63
C ILE A 69 3.07 -3.13 20.70
N LEU A 70 3.74 -1.98 20.62
CA LEU A 70 3.56 -0.88 21.57
C LEU A 70 2.16 -0.28 21.48
N PHE A 71 1.62 -0.06 20.28
CA PHE A 71 0.31 0.54 20.03
C PHE A 71 -0.83 -0.46 19.91
N SER A 72 -0.56 -1.78 20.09
CA SER A 72 -1.59 -2.80 20.07
C SER A 72 -2.59 -2.60 21.22
N ARG A 73 -3.89 -2.59 20.88
CA ARG A 73 -4.97 -2.40 21.87
C ARG A 73 -5.13 -3.56 22.83
N HIS A 74 -4.82 -4.79 22.37
CA HIS A 74 -4.97 -6.02 23.18
C HIS A 74 -3.75 -6.91 22.97
N ARG A 75 -2.59 -6.53 23.52
CA ARG A 75 -1.29 -7.22 23.31
C ARG A 75 -1.33 -8.72 23.61
N HIS A 76 -2.12 -9.12 24.61
CA HIS A 76 -2.23 -10.52 25.03
C HIS A 76 -3.08 -11.38 24.06
N ALA A 77 -3.89 -10.73 23.20
CA ALA A 77 -4.73 -11.40 22.22
C ALA A 77 -4.06 -11.51 20.84
N ILE A 78 -2.83 -11.03 20.68
CA ILE A 78 -2.08 -11.12 19.43
C ILE A 78 -1.84 -12.60 19.10
N LYS A 79 -2.36 -13.03 17.94
CA LYS A 79 -2.09 -14.36 17.40
C LYS A 79 -0.75 -14.34 16.69
N TRP A 80 0.30 -14.71 17.38
CA TRP A 80 1.66 -14.70 16.88
C TRP A 80 1.86 -15.52 15.61
N ARG A 81 1.09 -16.59 15.46
CA ARG A 81 1.06 -17.36 14.20
C ARG A 81 0.67 -16.47 13.01
N THR A 82 -0.37 -15.65 13.15
CA THR A 82 -0.81 -14.73 12.07
C THR A 82 0.26 -13.70 11.75
N LEU A 83 0.96 -13.18 12.77
CA LEU A 83 2.06 -12.24 12.60
C LEU A 83 3.24 -12.89 11.86
N GLY A 84 3.73 -14.03 12.35
CA GLY A 84 4.87 -14.74 11.75
C GLY A 84 4.59 -15.22 10.32
N VAL A 85 3.41 -15.82 10.11
CA VAL A 85 2.98 -16.30 8.80
C VAL A 85 2.78 -15.11 7.82
N GLY A 86 2.20 -14.01 8.29
CA GLY A 86 2.02 -12.80 7.45
C GLY A 86 3.36 -12.21 7.02
N LEU A 87 4.33 -12.13 7.93
CA LEU A 87 5.68 -11.66 7.62
C LEU A 87 6.40 -12.62 6.65
N ALA A 88 6.32 -13.93 6.93
CA ALA A 88 6.89 -14.94 6.03
C ALA A 88 6.27 -14.88 4.62
N LEU A 89 4.96 -14.63 4.53
CA LEU A 89 4.27 -14.50 3.25
C LEU A 89 4.72 -13.22 2.51
N GLN A 90 4.87 -12.08 3.21
CA GLN A 90 5.42 -10.85 2.61
C GLN A 90 6.83 -11.05 2.07
N VAL A 91 7.71 -11.65 2.90
CA VAL A 91 9.09 -11.99 2.48
C VAL A 91 9.08 -12.96 1.30
N GLY A 92 8.25 -14.01 1.36
CA GLY A 92 8.10 -14.99 0.28
C GLY A 92 7.63 -14.36 -1.03
N VAL A 93 6.62 -13.47 -0.98
CA VAL A 93 6.13 -12.74 -2.16
C VAL A 93 7.22 -11.81 -2.70
N ALA A 94 7.93 -11.08 -1.83
CA ALA A 94 9.00 -10.20 -2.25
C ALA A 94 10.15 -10.97 -2.92
N LEU A 95 10.57 -12.10 -2.36
CA LEU A 95 11.61 -12.97 -2.94
C LEU A 95 11.15 -13.55 -4.28
N LEU A 96 9.91 -14.03 -4.36
CA LEU A 96 9.34 -14.62 -5.56
C LEU A 96 9.24 -13.60 -6.70
N ILE A 97 8.85 -12.37 -6.40
CA ILE A 97 8.60 -11.34 -7.41
C ILE A 97 9.90 -10.58 -7.77
N LEU A 98 10.79 -10.32 -6.80
CA LEU A 98 11.92 -9.42 -6.99
C LEU A 98 13.27 -10.13 -7.20
N LYS A 99 13.44 -11.34 -6.64
CA LYS A 99 14.72 -12.08 -6.68
C LYS A 99 14.70 -13.29 -7.60
N TRP A 100 13.56 -13.99 -7.70
CA TRP A 100 13.45 -15.14 -8.58
C TRP A 100 13.26 -14.68 -10.03
N GLU A 101 14.17 -15.01 -10.91
CA GLU A 101 14.22 -14.54 -12.30
C GLU A 101 12.90 -14.75 -13.04
N THR A 102 12.34 -15.97 -12.97
CA THR A 102 11.03 -16.28 -13.61
C THR A 102 9.89 -15.46 -13.00
N GLY A 103 9.93 -15.20 -11.68
CA GLY A 103 8.93 -14.37 -11.01
C GLY A 103 9.01 -12.90 -11.45
N TYR A 104 10.22 -12.38 -11.57
CA TYR A 104 10.46 -11.04 -12.07
C TYR A 104 10.08 -10.89 -13.55
N GLU A 105 10.40 -11.87 -14.39
CA GLU A 105 9.99 -11.90 -15.80
C GLU A 105 8.47 -11.96 -15.96
N ALA A 106 7.79 -12.76 -15.14
CA ALA A 106 6.33 -12.81 -15.12
C ALA A 106 5.73 -11.46 -14.72
N LEU A 107 6.29 -10.79 -13.70
CA LEU A 107 5.86 -9.46 -13.28
C LEU A 107 6.11 -8.43 -14.40
N LYS A 108 7.26 -8.49 -15.04
CA LYS A 108 7.61 -7.62 -16.18
C LYS A 108 6.65 -7.84 -17.34
N TRP A 109 6.34 -9.09 -17.69
CA TRP A 109 5.34 -9.41 -18.72
C TRP A 109 3.97 -8.81 -18.41
N VAL A 110 3.50 -8.91 -17.15
CA VAL A 110 2.25 -8.25 -16.72
C VAL A 110 2.36 -6.73 -16.85
N SER A 111 3.49 -6.16 -16.45
CA SER A 111 3.76 -4.73 -16.60
C SER A 111 3.72 -4.28 -18.07
N ASP A 112 4.37 -5.02 -18.96
CA ASP A 112 4.40 -4.73 -20.40
C ASP A 112 2.99 -4.87 -21.02
N LEU A 113 2.21 -5.86 -20.57
CA LEU A 113 0.80 -6.00 -20.96
C LEU A 113 -0.03 -4.78 -20.54
N ILE A 114 0.14 -4.32 -19.30
CA ILE A 114 -0.55 -3.12 -18.79
C ILE A 114 -0.13 -1.88 -19.59
N GLN A 115 1.16 -1.71 -19.87
CA GLN A 115 1.65 -0.60 -20.70
C GLN A 115 1.05 -0.64 -22.12
N LYS A 116 0.94 -1.84 -22.71
CA LYS A 116 0.25 -2.00 -24.00
C LYS A 116 -1.24 -1.65 -23.91
N LEU A 117 -1.91 -2.00 -22.80
CA LEU A 117 -3.30 -1.58 -22.59
C LEU A 117 -3.41 -0.05 -22.47
N ILE A 118 -2.47 0.59 -21.76
CA ILE A 118 -2.41 2.05 -21.64
C ILE A 118 -2.27 2.69 -23.01
N SER A 119 -1.46 2.14 -23.92
CA SER A 119 -1.26 2.72 -25.26
C SER A 119 -2.55 2.80 -26.08
N PHE A 120 -3.53 1.91 -25.85
CA PHE A 120 -4.85 2.00 -26.48
C PHE A 120 -5.66 3.22 -26.02
N THR A 121 -5.36 3.76 -24.83
CA THR A 121 -6.01 4.99 -24.36
C THR A 121 -5.71 6.18 -25.29
N ASN A 122 -4.54 6.18 -25.92
CA ASN A 122 -4.12 7.27 -26.81
C ASN A 122 -5.09 7.46 -27.97
N GLU A 123 -5.69 6.40 -28.50
CA GLU A 123 -6.71 6.51 -29.56
C GLU A 123 -7.93 7.31 -29.10
N GLY A 124 -8.43 6.99 -27.89
CA GLY A 124 -9.55 7.74 -27.30
C GLY A 124 -9.18 9.18 -26.93
N VAL A 125 -7.97 9.40 -26.44
CA VAL A 125 -7.44 10.72 -26.09
C VAL A 125 -7.29 11.58 -27.34
N MET A 126 -6.70 11.04 -28.40
CA MET A 126 -6.57 11.72 -29.69
C MET A 126 -7.92 12.05 -30.30
N PHE A 127 -8.90 11.16 -30.19
CA PHE A 127 -10.27 11.42 -30.69
C PHE A 127 -10.94 12.56 -29.94
N VAL A 128 -10.79 12.65 -28.61
CA VAL A 128 -11.48 13.66 -27.78
C VAL A 128 -10.74 15.00 -27.79
N PHE A 129 -9.41 14.98 -27.69
CA PHE A 129 -8.59 16.20 -27.50
C PHE A 129 -7.82 16.63 -28.74
N GLY A 130 -7.72 15.77 -29.76
CA GLY A 130 -7.08 16.10 -31.05
C GLY A 130 -5.65 16.59 -30.90
N GLY A 131 -5.34 17.68 -31.59
CA GLY A 131 -4.01 18.27 -31.62
C GLY A 131 -3.49 18.82 -30.26
N LEU A 132 -4.35 18.91 -29.24
CA LEU A 132 -3.90 19.33 -27.89
C LEU A 132 -2.93 18.32 -27.24
N VAL A 133 -2.91 17.08 -27.73
CA VAL A 133 -2.09 15.97 -27.21
C VAL A 133 -0.91 15.68 -28.15
N SER A 134 -0.60 16.56 -29.09
CA SER A 134 0.57 16.40 -29.97
C SER A 134 1.87 16.50 -29.18
N GLU A 135 2.91 15.80 -29.64
CA GLU A 135 4.25 15.81 -29.03
C GLU A 135 4.83 17.23 -28.89
N ASP A 136 4.42 18.14 -29.76
CA ASP A 136 4.85 19.54 -29.75
C ASP A 136 4.39 20.33 -28.51
N ASN A 137 3.31 19.90 -27.84
CA ASN A 137 2.76 20.57 -26.65
C ASN A 137 3.38 20.10 -25.34
N GLY A 138 4.29 19.12 -25.37
CA GLY A 138 4.92 18.55 -24.20
C GLY A 138 3.95 17.73 -23.31
N PHE A 139 4.41 17.36 -22.12
CA PHE A 139 3.63 16.56 -21.19
C PHE A 139 2.62 17.41 -20.42
N VAL A 140 1.33 17.15 -20.63
CA VAL A 140 0.21 17.76 -19.89
C VAL A 140 -0.47 16.69 -19.06
N PHE A 141 -0.29 16.73 -17.73
CA PHE A 141 -0.82 15.72 -16.79
C PHE A 141 -2.31 15.43 -17.01
N ALA A 142 -3.13 16.47 -17.16
CA ALA A 142 -4.57 16.35 -17.33
C ALA A 142 -4.97 15.58 -18.59
N LEU A 143 -4.16 15.65 -19.64
CA LEU A 143 -4.41 15.00 -20.94
C LEU A 143 -3.70 13.65 -21.06
N SER A 144 -2.58 13.46 -20.36
CA SER A 144 -1.75 12.25 -20.48
C SER A 144 -2.07 11.21 -19.42
N VAL A 145 -2.45 11.60 -18.19
CA VAL A 145 -2.63 10.69 -17.06
C VAL A 145 -4.10 10.47 -16.72
N LEU A 146 -4.90 11.55 -16.62
CA LEU A 146 -6.29 11.43 -16.18
C LEU A 146 -7.17 10.57 -17.10
N PRO A 147 -7.05 10.63 -18.44
CA PRO A 147 -7.85 9.78 -19.32
C PRO A 147 -7.52 8.29 -19.19
N VAL A 148 -6.27 7.94 -18.85
CA VAL A 148 -5.88 6.55 -18.62
C VAL A 148 -6.63 5.95 -17.43
N ILE A 149 -6.90 6.72 -16.38
CA ILE A 149 -7.71 6.31 -15.23
C ILE A 149 -9.14 5.99 -15.67
N ILE A 150 -9.70 6.77 -16.62
CA ILE A 150 -11.04 6.53 -17.19
C ILE A 150 -11.09 5.20 -17.94
N PHE A 151 -10.13 4.98 -18.84
CA PHE A 151 -10.05 3.74 -19.62
C PHE A 151 -9.87 2.50 -18.74
N LEU A 152 -8.96 2.58 -17.76
CA LEU A 152 -8.75 1.48 -16.82
C LEU A 152 -9.96 1.23 -15.94
N GLY A 153 -10.68 2.27 -15.54
CA GLY A 153 -11.97 2.13 -14.86
C GLY A 153 -12.97 1.33 -15.71
N ALA A 154 -13.08 1.66 -17.01
CA ALA A 154 -13.92 0.92 -17.95
C ALA A 154 -13.51 -0.56 -18.09
N LEU A 155 -12.21 -0.82 -18.22
CA LEU A 155 -11.64 -2.15 -18.33
C LEU A 155 -11.91 -2.98 -17.06
N ILE A 156 -11.64 -2.41 -15.89
CA ILE A 156 -11.90 -3.05 -14.59
C ILE A 156 -13.40 -3.35 -14.43
N GLY A 157 -14.28 -2.42 -14.79
CA GLY A 157 -15.73 -2.63 -14.79
C GLY A 157 -16.15 -3.82 -15.65
N GLY A 158 -15.62 -3.92 -16.88
CA GLY A 158 -15.84 -5.05 -17.78
C GLY A 158 -15.32 -6.38 -17.21
N LEU A 159 -14.07 -6.40 -16.70
CA LEU A 159 -13.48 -7.60 -16.07
C LEU A 159 -14.22 -8.02 -14.81
N TYR A 160 -14.77 -7.07 -14.06
CA TYR A 160 -15.59 -7.34 -12.89
C TYR A 160 -16.92 -8.00 -13.30
N TYR A 161 -17.60 -7.48 -14.34
CA TYR A 161 -18.82 -8.09 -14.87
C TYR A 161 -18.60 -9.52 -15.39
N LEU A 162 -17.49 -9.74 -16.11
CA LEU A 162 -17.08 -11.06 -16.63
C LEU A 162 -16.60 -12.03 -15.53
N ARG A 163 -16.60 -11.61 -14.27
CA ARG A 163 -16.17 -12.39 -13.10
C ARG A 163 -14.69 -12.77 -13.06
N VAL A 164 -13.85 -12.19 -13.88
CA VAL A 164 -12.39 -12.45 -13.89
C VAL A 164 -11.77 -12.04 -12.54
N ILE A 165 -12.10 -10.83 -12.07
CA ILE A 165 -11.61 -10.30 -10.79
C ILE A 165 -12.13 -11.15 -9.63
N GLN A 166 -13.41 -11.59 -9.66
CA GLN A 166 -13.99 -12.38 -8.59
C GLN A 166 -13.34 -13.75 -8.44
N VAL A 167 -12.98 -14.41 -9.55
CA VAL A 167 -12.25 -15.68 -9.52
C VAL A 167 -10.89 -15.50 -8.84
N PHE A 168 -10.16 -14.46 -9.22
CA PHE A 168 -8.86 -14.14 -8.61
C PHE A 168 -9.00 -13.83 -7.10
N VAL A 169 -9.92 -12.94 -6.74
CA VAL A 169 -10.20 -12.54 -5.35
C VAL A 169 -10.61 -13.74 -4.50
N HIS A 170 -11.43 -14.65 -5.07
CA HIS A 170 -11.83 -15.87 -4.36
C HIS A 170 -10.62 -16.79 -4.10
N PHE A 171 -9.78 -16.98 -5.10
CA PHE A 171 -8.58 -17.83 -4.98
C PHE A 171 -7.59 -17.26 -3.97
N VAL A 172 -7.17 -16.01 -4.16
CA VAL A 172 -6.20 -15.32 -3.28
C VAL A 172 -6.77 -15.15 -1.87
N GLY A 173 -8.03 -14.70 -1.74
CA GLY A 173 -8.69 -14.54 -0.44
C GLY A 173 -8.82 -15.85 0.33
N THR A 174 -9.11 -16.97 -0.37
CA THR A 174 -9.16 -18.30 0.27
C THR A 174 -7.77 -18.75 0.70
N ALA A 175 -6.73 -18.50 -0.10
CA ALA A 175 -5.35 -18.80 0.26
C ALA A 175 -4.92 -18.00 1.50
N LEU A 176 -5.14 -16.68 1.52
CA LEU A 176 -4.85 -15.82 2.67
C LEU A 176 -5.58 -16.28 3.94
N ASN A 177 -6.88 -16.60 3.84
CA ASN A 177 -7.66 -17.11 4.97
C ASN A 177 -7.06 -18.38 5.55
N LYS A 178 -6.72 -19.37 4.70
CA LYS A 178 -6.14 -20.65 5.15
C LYS A 178 -4.74 -20.49 5.76
N ILE A 179 -3.90 -19.67 5.14
CA ILE A 179 -2.49 -19.50 5.52
C ILE A 179 -2.39 -18.63 6.76
N MET A 180 -3.04 -17.47 6.79
CA MET A 180 -2.94 -16.50 7.88
C MET A 180 -3.92 -16.76 9.03
N GLY A 181 -4.99 -17.52 8.81
CA GLY A 181 -6.02 -17.78 9.81
C GLY A 181 -6.88 -16.55 10.17
N THR A 182 -6.98 -15.58 9.24
CA THR A 182 -7.86 -14.42 9.34
C THR A 182 -9.28 -14.78 8.88
N SER A 183 -10.27 -13.93 9.15
CA SER A 183 -11.64 -14.22 8.69
C SER A 183 -11.72 -14.20 7.15
N LYS A 184 -12.73 -14.90 6.61
CA LYS A 184 -12.91 -14.98 5.16
C LYS A 184 -13.22 -13.62 4.54
N VAL A 185 -13.97 -12.78 5.27
CA VAL A 185 -14.34 -11.42 4.81
C VAL A 185 -13.09 -10.54 4.73
N GLU A 186 -12.25 -10.55 5.76
CA GLU A 186 -11.00 -9.79 5.77
C GLU A 186 -10.05 -10.22 4.65
N SER A 187 -9.90 -11.53 4.47
CA SER A 187 -9.00 -12.11 3.45
C SER A 187 -9.47 -11.79 2.03
N VAL A 188 -10.78 -11.87 1.80
CA VAL A 188 -11.39 -11.49 0.51
C VAL A 188 -11.27 -9.98 0.28
N PHE A 189 -11.47 -9.16 1.30
CA PHE A 189 -11.26 -7.73 1.19
C PHE A 189 -9.81 -7.37 0.86
N ALA A 190 -8.85 -7.99 1.56
CA ALA A 190 -7.41 -7.80 1.29
C ALA A 190 -7.02 -8.23 -0.14
N ALA A 191 -7.61 -9.31 -0.68
CA ALA A 191 -7.42 -9.69 -2.07
C ALA A 191 -8.10 -8.72 -3.06
N THR A 192 -9.23 -8.14 -2.68
CA THR A 192 -10.00 -7.20 -3.50
C THR A 192 -9.24 -5.89 -3.71
N VAL A 193 -8.61 -5.37 -2.66
CA VAL A 193 -7.90 -4.08 -2.71
C VAL A 193 -6.61 -4.13 -3.54
N ILE A 194 -6.18 -5.30 -4.03
CA ILE A 194 -5.09 -5.40 -5.02
C ILE A 194 -5.50 -4.73 -6.35
N PHE A 195 -6.79 -4.78 -6.69
CA PHE A 195 -7.32 -4.24 -7.97
C PHE A 195 -8.24 -3.05 -7.77
N LEU A 196 -9.14 -3.14 -6.77
CA LEU A 196 -10.14 -2.11 -6.49
C LEU A 196 -9.63 -1.17 -5.41
N GLY A 197 -9.95 0.10 -5.57
CA GLY A 197 -9.58 1.12 -4.58
C GLY A 197 -10.39 1.03 -3.28
N GLN A 198 -10.00 1.85 -2.31
CA GLN A 198 -10.65 1.95 -1.00
C GLN A 198 -12.13 2.40 -1.06
N SER A 199 -12.56 3.02 -2.15
CA SER A 199 -13.95 3.45 -2.38
C SER A 199 -14.84 2.33 -2.93
N GLU A 200 -14.27 1.41 -3.70
CA GLU A 200 -15.00 0.36 -4.43
C GLU A 200 -14.96 -0.98 -3.69
N ALA A 201 -13.82 -1.31 -3.07
CA ALA A 201 -13.65 -2.57 -2.37
C ALA A 201 -14.71 -2.85 -1.29
N PRO A 202 -15.23 -1.86 -0.52
CA PRO A 202 -16.31 -2.08 0.43
C PRO A 202 -17.60 -2.62 -0.18
N LEU A 203 -17.87 -2.37 -1.47
CA LEU A 203 -19.04 -2.93 -2.17
C LEU A 203 -19.02 -4.46 -2.20
N VAL A 204 -17.83 -5.07 -2.31
CA VAL A 204 -17.66 -6.53 -2.34
C VAL A 204 -18.10 -7.20 -1.06
N ILE A 205 -17.94 -6.52 0.08
CA ILE A 205 -18.29 -7.02 1.40
C ILE A 205 -19.55 -6.35 1.98
N LYS A 206 -20.26 -5.55 1.18
CA LYS A 206 -21.46 -4.79 1.61
C LYS A 206 -22.46 -5.61 2.45
N PRO A 207 -22.84 -6.86 2.08
CA PRO A 207 -23.80 -7.65 2.85
C PRO A 207 -23.33 -8.01 4.28
N TYR A 208 -22.05 -7.85 4.56
CA TYR A 208 -21.42 -8.26 5.81
C TYR A 208 -21.01 -7.07 6.67
N LEU A 209 -20.95 -5.84 6.12
CA LEU A 209 -20.40 -4.65 6.79
C LEU A 209 -21.02 -4.38 8.17
N SER A 210 -22.36 -4.45 8.29
CA SER A 210 -23.06 -4.22 9.55
C SER A 210 -22.80 -5.31 10.60
N LYS A 211 -22.31 -6.49 10.16
CA LYS A 211 -22.08 -7.66 11.04
C LYS A 211 -20.61 -7.85 11.40
N LEU A 212 -19.71 -7.05 10.84
CA LEU A 212 -18.29 -7.16 11.12
C LEU A 212 -18.00 -6.83 12.59
N THR A 213 -17.10 -7.58 13.19
CA THR A 213 -16.50 -7.18 14.48
C THR A 213 -15.74 -5.87 14.31
N ARG A 214 -15.42 -5.22 15.42
CA ARG A 214 -14.64 -3.99 15.37
C ARG A 214 -13.23 -4.22 14.80
N SER A 215 -12.63 -5.39 15.11
CA SER A 215 -11.36 -5.83 14.55
C SER A 215 -11.42 -6.11 13.05
N GLU A 216 -12.48 -6.78 12.57
CA GLU A 216 -12.68 -7.05 11.14
C GLU A 216 -12.87 -5.76 10.34
N LEU A 217 -13.68 -4.83 10.85
CA LEU A 217 -13.89 -3.52 10.23
C LEU A 217 -12.57 -2.74 10.14
N PHE A 218 -11.80 -2.71 11.24
CA PHE A 218 -10.48 -2.08 11.28
C PHE A 218 -9.52 -2.71 10.27
N THR A 219 -9.53 -4.04 10.14
CA THR A 219 -8.70 -4.77 9.17
C THR A 219 -9.06 -4.40 7.73
N CYS A 220 -10.36 -4.34 7.41
CA CYS A 220 -10.80 -3.90 6.09
C CYS A 220 -10.39 -2.44 5.82
N MET A 221 -10.60 -1.54 6.78
CA MET A 221 -10.15 -0.15 6.64
C MET A 221 -8.64 -0.04 6.44
N THR A 222 -7.84 -0.78 7.21
CA THR A 222 -6.38 -0.85 7.06
C THR A 222 -5.98 -1.31 5.67
N GLY A 223 -6.64 -2.35 5.14
CA GLY A 223 -6.45 -2.82 3.77
C GLY A 223 -6.70 -1.73 2.74
N GLY A 224 -7.77 -0.96 2.90
CA GLY A 224 -8.10 0.16 2.04
C GLY A 224 -7.05 1.28 2.08
N PHE A 225 -6.50 1.60 3.27
CA PHE A 225 -5.41 2.60 3.40
C PHE A 225 -4.06 2.09 2.88
N ALA A 226 -3.75 0.81 3.08
CA ALA A 226 -2.47 0.25 2.65
C ALA A 226 -2.36 0.10 1.13
N ALA A 227 -3.46 -0.20 0.45
CA ALA A 227 -3.49 -0.49 -0.97
C ALA A 227 -3.66 0.76 -1.84
N ALA A 228 -3.33 0.63 -3.11
CA ALA A 228 -3.67 1.59 -4.16
C ALA A 228 -4.46 0.86 -5.25
N ALA A 229 -5.47 1.51 -5.82
CA ALA A 229 -6.28 0.92 -6.89
C ALA A 229 -5.41 0.65 -8.14
N GLY A 230 -5.73 -0.41 -8.89
CA GLY A 230 -5.00 -0.75 -10.11
C GLY A 230 -4.93 0.40 -11.12
N SER A 231 -6.00 1.18 -11.26
CA SER A 231 -6.03 2.37 -12.14
C SER A 231 -5.10 3.49 -11.64
N THR A 232 -4.97 3.68 -10.33
CA THR A 232 -4.08 4.69 -9.76
C THR A 232 -2.62 4.30 -9.83
N LEU A 233 -2.29 2.98 -9.71
CA LEU A 233 -0.91 2.48 -9.90
C LEU A 233 -0.37 2.85 -11.28
N VAL A 234 -1.20 2.75 -12.28
CA VAL A 234 -0.84 3.17 -13.64
C VAL A 234 -0.63 4.69 -13.70
N GLY A 235 -1.47 5.47 -13.04
CA GLY A 235 -1.28 6.93 -12.92
C GLY A 235 0.09 7.27 -12.31
N TYR A 236 0.53 6.56 -11.27
CA TYR A 236 1.87 6.76 -10.67
C TYR A 236 3.00 6.35 -11.61
N SER A 237 2.79 5.31 -12.41
CA SER A 237 3.76 4.88 -13.41
C SER A 237 3.97 5.95 -14.50
N LEU A 238 2.91 6.63 -14.92
CA LEU A 238 2.99 7.74 -15.88
C LEU A 238 3.68 8.98 -15.28
N LEU A 239 3.74 9.08 -13.95
CA LEU A 239 4.54 10.09 -13.24
C LEU A 239 6.01 9.68 -13.08
N GLY A 240 6.42 8.52 -13.58
CA GLY A 240 7.81 8.05 -13.59
C GLY A 240 8.10 6.90 -12.64
N ALA A 241 7.18 6.52 -11.74
CA ALA A 241 7.41 5.40 -10.82
C ALA A 241 7.47 4.06 -11.58
N PRO A 242 8.43 3.15 -11.26
CA PRO A 242 8.57 1.88 -11.96
C PRO A 242 7.35 0.96 -11.76
N LEU A 243 6.57 0.71 -12.81
CA LEU A 243 5.34 -0.09 -12.76
C LEU A 243 5.51 -1.50 -12.16
N PRO A 244 6.60 -2.25 -12.45
CA PRO A 244 6.81 -3.55 -11.81
C PRO A 244 6.86 -3.46 -10.28
N TYR A 245 7.51 -2.45 -9.73
CA TYR A 245 7.60 -2.26 -8.28
C TYR A 245 6.25 -1.84 -7.67
N LEU A 246 5.46 -1.03 -8.39
CA LEU A 246 4.11 -0.66 -7.98
C LEU A 246 3.18 -1.88 -7.90
N LEU A 247 3.25 -2.78 -8.89
CA LEU A 247 2.48 -4.03 -8.89
C LEU A 247 2.91 -4.96 -7.75
N ALA A 248 4.22 -5.09 -7.52
CA ALA A 248 4.76 -5.86 -6.40
C ALA A 248 4.27 -5.32 -5.06
N ALA A 249 4.30 -3.98 -4.88
CA ALA A 249 3.80 -3.32 -3.69
C ALA A 249 2.31 -3.61 -3.45
N SER A 250 1.48 -3.56 -4.50
CA SER A 250 0.04 -3.86 -4.39
C SER A 250 -0.21 -5.29 -3.90
N VAL A 251 0.52 -6.27 -4.43
CA VAL A 251 0.40 -7.68 -4.00
C VAL A 251 0.87 -7.85 -2.54
N MET A 252 1.98 -7.20 -2.15
CA MET A 252 2.51 -7.26 -0.78
C MET A 252 1.63 -6.54 0.24
N ASN A 253 0.87 -5.53 -0.18
CA ASN A 253 -0.05 -4.81 0.70
C ASN A 253 -1.17 -5.71 1.25
N ALA A 254 -1.61 -6.73 0.50
CA ALA A 254 -2.69 -7.63 0.95
C ALA A 254 -2.32 -8.42 2.22
N PRO A 255 -1.26 -9.25 2.27
CA PRO A 255 -0.86 -9.93 3.50
C PRO A 255 -0.34 -8.94 4.55
N GLY A 256 0.31 -7.85 4.15
CA GLY A 256 0.85 -6.84 5.05
C GLY A 256 -0.23 -6.14 5.86
N SER A 257 -1.30 -5.71 5.23
CA SER A 257 -2.41 -5.05 5.92
C SER A 257 -3.12 -5.96 6.91
N LEU A 258 -3.30 -7.25 6.57
CA LEU A 258 -3.86 -8.26 7.48
C LEU A 258 -2.95 -8.46 8.70
N LEU A 259 -1.64 -8.57 8.48
CA LEU A 259 -0.64 -8.71 9.54
C LEU A 259 -0.70 -7.52 10.51
N ILE A 260 -0.54 -6.30 9.98
CA ILE A 260 -0.49 -5.07 10.77
C ILE A 260 -1.80 -4.85 11.53
N ALA A 261 -2.93 -4.99 10.84
CA ALA A 261 -4.24 -4.77 11.45
C ALA A 261 -4.51 -5.75 12.59
N LYS A 262 -4.24 -7.06 12.40
CA LYS A 262 -4.45 -8.06 13.42
C LYS A 262 -3.45 -8.00 14.57
N ALA A 263 -2.31 -7.37 14.38
CA ALA A 263 -1.37 -7.10 15.47
C ALA A 263 -1.75 -5.84 16.26
N LEU A 264 -2.22 -4.77 15.60
CA LEU A 264 -2.68 -3.53 16.26
C LEU A 264 -4.05 -3.68 16.94
N MET A 265 -4.97 -4.37 16.29
CA MET A 265 -6.31 -4.65 16.81
C MET A 265 -6.65 -6.15 16.68
N PRO A 266 -6.12 -7.00 17.57
CA PRO A 266 -6.42 -8.42 17.57
C PRO A 266 -7.90 -8.70 17.73
N GLU A 267 -8.35 -9.84 17.19
CA GLU A 267 -9.72 -10.29 17.35
C GLU A 267 -10.00 -10.75 18.77
N THR A 268 -10.97 -10.15 19.41
CA THR A 268 -11.43 -10.46 20.76
C THR A 268 -12.89 -10.87 20.81
N GLU A 269 -13.60 -10.79 19.69
CA GLU A 269 -15.00 -11.13 19.53
C GLU A 269 -15.15 -12.37 18.65
N GLU A 270 -16.27 -13.08 18.76
CA GLU A 270 -16.57 -14.17 17.83
C GLU A 270 -17.14 -13.56 16.52
N SER A 271 -16.47 -13.84 15.41
CA SER A 271 -16.95 -13.41 14.10
C SER A 271 -18.28 -14.08 13.74
N VAL A 272 -19.33 -13.31 13.66
CA VAL A 272 -20.67 -13.78 13.24
C VAL A 272 -20.74 -13.93 11.71
N ALA A 273 -19.78 -13.39 10.99
CA ALA A 273 -19.66 -13.46 9.54
C ALA A 273 -19.10 -14.83 9.07
N SER A 274 -19.71 -15.93 9.53
CA SER A 274 -19.41 -17.28 9.03
C SER A 274 -19.93 -17.42 7.60
N VAL A 275 -19.11 -16.97 6.66
CA VAL A 275 -19.48 -16.93 5.25
C VAL A 275 -18.98 -18.19 4.57
N ASN A 276 -19.82 -19.19 4.47
CA ASN A 276 -19.50 -20.40 3.69
C ASN A 276 -19.42 -20.13 2.17
N THR A 277 -20.02 -19.05 1.67
CA THR A 277 -19.95 -18.64 0.26
C THR A 277 -20.10 -17.12 0.13
N LEU A 278 -19.00 -16.39 0.04
CA LEU A 278 -19.01 -15.02 -0.49
C LEU A 278 -19.32 -15.10 -1.99
N LYS A 279 -20.58 -14.84 -2.35
CA LYS A 279 -20.93 -14.63 -3.75
C LYS A 279 -20.65 -13.16 -4.09
N VAL A 280 -19.43 -12.88 -4.51
CA VAL A 280 -19.09 -11.59 -5.10
C VAL A 280 -19.73 -11.56 -6.48
N LYS A 281 -20.85 -10.85 -6.62
CA LYS A 281 -21.58 -10.72 -7.88
C LYS A 281 -21.79 -9.24 -8.15
N ASP A 282 -21.56 -8.82 -9.39
CA ASP A 282 -22.04 -7.52 -9.83
C ASP A 282 -23.57 -7.51 -9.79
N THR A 283 -24.14 -6.62 -9.01
CA THR A 283 -25.59 -6.46 -8.85
C THR A 283 -26.08 -5.13 -9.41
N GLU A 284 -25.16 -4.28 -9.89
CA GLU A 284 -25.46 -2.92 -10.33
C GLU A 284 -25.58 -2.84 -11.85
N SER A 285 -24.81 -3.63 -12.60
CA SER A 285 -24.78 -3.58 -14.05
C SER A 285 -25.73 -4.57 -14.70
N LYS A 286 -26.49 -4.12 -15.70
CA LYS A 286 -27.48 -4.94 -16.43
C LYS A 286 -26.85 -5.81 -17.51
N ASN A 287 -25.79 -5.35 -18.14
CA ASN A 287 -25.05 -6.04 -19.19
C ASN A 287 -23.58 -5.54 -19.24
N LEU A 288 -22.77 -6.17 -20.10
CA LEU A 288 -21.35 -5.84 -20.24
C LEU A 288 -21.09 -4.38 -20.63
N ILE A 289 -21.90 -3.81 -21.54
CA ILE A 289 -21.77 -2.44 -22.01
C ILE A 289 -22.07 -1.47 -20.86
N ASP A 290 -23.11 -1.74 -20.09
CA ASP A 290 -23.47 -0.99 -18.90
C ASP A 290 -22.36 -1.04 -17.83
N ALA A 291 -21.76 -2.23 -17.61
CA ALA A 291 -20.61 -2.39 -16.71
C ALA A 291 -19.38 -1.59 -17.14
N ILE A 292 -19.05 -1.60 -18.43
CA ILE A 292 -17.98 -0.82 -19.01
C ILE A 292 -18.28 0.68 -18.86
N GLY A 293 -19.51 1.11 -19.14
CA GLY A 293 -19.94 2.50 -18.99
C GLY A 293 -19.87 2.98 -17.54
N ASN A 294 -20.35 2.20 -16.58
CA ASN A 294 -20.29 2.50 -15.15
C ASN A 294 -18.84 2.54 -14.66
N GLY A 295 -17.98 1.64 -15.15
CA GLY A 295 -16.55 1.65 -14.89
C GLY A 295 -15.86 2.91 -15.41
N ALA A 296 -16.18 3.33 -16.65
CA ALA A 296 -15.68 4.57 -17.23
C ALA A 296 -16.09 5.81 -16.42
N LEU A 297 -17.36 5.88 -16.01
CA LEU A 297 -17.87 6.98 -15.17
C LEU A 297 -17.22 7.01 -13.80
N SER A 298 -16.97 5.85 -13.18
CA SER A 298 -16.24 5.74 -11.91
C SER A 298 -14.80 6.20 -12.08
N GLY A 299 -14.11 5.75 -13.12
CA GLY A 299 -12.76 6.22 -13.48
C GLY A 299 -12.71 7.73 -13.75
N GLY A 300 -13.74 8.26 -14.45
CA GLY A 300 -13.88 9.70 -14.71
C GLY A 300 -14.05 10.51 -13.44
N ARG A 301 -14.85 10.05 -12.48
CA ARG A 301 -14.97 10.70 -11.15
C ARG A 301 -13.64 10.71 -10.41
N ILE A 302 -12.90 9.60 -10.42
CA ILE A 302 -11.55 9.52 -9.80
C ILE A 302 -10.61 10.51 -10.50
N ALA A 303 -10.60 10.55 -11.84
CA ALA A 303 -9.75 11.47 -12.61
C ALA A 303 -10.02 12.93 -12.24
N VAL A 304 -11.30 13.34 -12.19
CA VAL A 304 -11.69 14.72 -11.78
C VAL A 304 -11.25 15.00 -10.33
N ILE A 305 -11.50 14.07 -9.40
CA ILE A 305 -11.10 14.23 -7.99
C ILE A 305 -9.57 14.39 -7.90
N VAL A 306 -8.80 13.56 -8.59
CA VAL A 306 -7.33 13.64 -8.62
C VAL A 306 -6.88 15.00 -9.16
N GLY A 307 -7.44 15.46 -10.28
CA GLY A 307 -7.11 16.77 -10.85
C GLY A 307 -7.41 17.93 -9.87
N CYS A 308 -8.59 17.92 -9.26
CA CYS A 308 -8.97 18.93 -8.25
C CYS A 308 -8.05 18.93 -7.03
N LEU A 309 -7.73 17.73 -6.51
CA LEU A 309 -6.86 17.60 -5.34
C LEU A 309 -5.43 18.05 -5.65
N LEU A 310 -4.89 17.72 -6.83
CA LEU A 310 -3.55 18.16 -7.22
C LEU A 310 -3.48 19.69 -7.32
N ILE A 311 -4.44 20.32 -7.99
CA ILE A 311 -4.48 21.80 -8.08
C ILE A 311 -4.55 22.41 -6.68
N ALA A 312 -5.47 21.93 -5.84
CA ALA A 312 -5.68 22.48 -4.51
C ALA A 312 -4.45 22.29 -3.60
N PHE A 313 -3.92 21.07 -3.54
CA PHE A 313 -2.81 20.77 -2.63
C PHE A 313 -1.47 21.35 -3.08
N ILE A 314 -1.16 21.37 -4.37
CA ILE A 314 0.06 22.02 -4.87
C ILE A 314 0.00 23.51 -4.58
N ALA A 315 -1.16 24.16 -4.79
CA ALA A 315 -1.34 25.57 -4.45
C ALA A 315 -1.22 25.83 -2.94
N LEU A 316 -1.78 24.95 -2.09
CA LEU A 316 -1.64 25.05 -0.63
C LEU A 316 -0.21 24.86 -0.17
N ILE A 317 0.53 23.90 -0.75
CA ILE A 317 1.96 23.72 -0.46
C ILE A 317 2.72 25.01 -0.79
N ALA A 318 2.53 25.54 -2.00
CA ALA A 318 3.18 26.78 -2.42
C ALA A 318 2.84 27.97 -1.50
N MET A 319 1.56 28.09 -1.09
CA MET A 319 1.12 29.12 -0.17
C MET A 319 1.78 28.98 1.21
N VAL A 320 1.82 27.77 1.79
CA VAL A 320 2.41 27.52 3.10
C VAL A 320 3.92 27.68 3.04
N SER A 321 4.57 27.16 2.00
CA SER A 321 6.03 27.31 1.81
C SER A 321 6.42 28.77 1.63
N GLY A 322 5.67 29.57 0.87
CA GLY A 322 5.87 31.01 0.75
C GLY A 322 5.67 31.75 2.09
N GLY A 323 4.69 31.33 2.87
CA GLY A 323 4.48 31.87 4.23
C GLY A 323 5.63 31.54 5.18
N LEU A 324 6.15 30.31 5.13
CA LEU A 324 7.31 29.88 5.92
C LEU A 324 8.59 30.62 5.51
N GLU A 325 8.82 30.79 4.22
CA GLU A 325 9.95 31.54 3.68
C GLU A 325 9.90 33.01 4.13
N TRP A 326 8.73 33.65 4.00
CA TRP A 326 8.53 35.01 4.50
C TRP A 326 8.77 35.12 6.01
N PHE A 327 8.25 34.19 6.80
CA PHE A 327 8.44 34.17 8.25
C PHE A 327 9.92 33.92 8.59
N GLY A 328 10.58 32.98 7.93
CA GLY A 328 12.00 32.69 8.11
C GLY A 328 12.89 33.90 7.82
N SER A 329 12.58 34.65 6.76
CA SER A 329 13.34 35.85 6.38
C SER A 329 13.33 36.94 7.44
N LEU A 330 12.28 37.04 8.26
CA LEU A 330 12.20 37.98 9.38
C LEU A 330 13.26 37.69 10.47
N PHE A 331 13.72 36.44 10.54
CA PHE A 331 14.74 36.02 11.53
C PHE A 331 16.09 35.71 10.90
N GLY A 332 16.28 36.05 9.61
CA GLY A 332 17.52 35.77 8.88
C GLY A 332 17.73 34.31 8.49
N PHE A 333 16.65 33.49 8.48
CA PHE A 333 16.66 32.12 8.00
C PHE A 333 16.07 32.08 6.58
N GLU A 334 16.87 31.70 5.59
CA GLU A 334 16.44 31.54 4.20
C GLU A 334 16.13 30.08 3.88
N GLY A 335 15.19 29.85 2.94
CA GLY A 335 14.90 28.51 2.39
C GLY A 335 13.97 27.63 3.23
N TRP A 336 13.20 28.21 4.16
CA TRP A 336 12.17 27.45 4.87
C TRP A 336 11.01 27.12 3.92
N SER A 337 10.72 25.84 3.81
CA SER A 337 9.60 25.34 2.99
C SER A 337 8.90 24.18 3.70
N LEU A 338 7.65 23.91 3.33
CA LEU A 338 6.89 22.77 3.87
C LEU A 338 7.59 21.46 3.50
N GLU A 339 8.12 21.38 2.28
CA GLU A 339 8.88 20.25 1.77
C GLU A 339 10.16 20.01 2.61
N GLY A 340 10.87 21.06 2.96
CA GLY A 340 12.04 21.00 3.83
C GLY A 340 11.69 20.48 5.23
N LEU A 341 10.59 20.96 5.81
CA LEU A 341 10.08 20.48 7.10
C LEU A 341 9.70 18.99 7.04
N PHE A 342 9.00 18.55 6.00
CA PHE A 342 8.69 17.13 5.81
C PHE A 342 9.97 16.31 5.64
N GLY A 343 10.95 16.83 4.89
CA GLY A 343 12.25 16.21 4.73
C GLY A 343 12.92 15.95 6.09
N ILE A 344 13.04 16.95 6.92
CA ILE A 344 13.66 16.83 8.26
C ILE A 344 12.86 15.87 9.16
N LEU A 345 11.52 16.00 9.19
CA LEU A 345 10.67 15.20 10.07
C LEU A 345 10.68 13.71 9.72
N PHE A 346 10.65 13.38 8.42
CA PHE A 346 10.57 12.01 7.96
C PHE A 346 11.90 11.38 7.53
N ALA A 347 13.01 12.16 7.48
CA ALA A 347 14.34 11.63 7.17
C ALA A 347 14.78 10.48 8.09
N PRO A 348 14.58 10.53 9.42
CA PRO A 348 14.94 9.42 10.29
C PRO A 348 14.16 8.14 9.97
N LEU A 349 12.89 8.27 9.57
CA LEU A 349 12.06 7.13 9.16
C LEU A 349 12.54 6.59 7.80
N ALA A 350 12.79 7.47 6.83
CA ALA A 350 13.32 7.10 5.52
C ALA A 350 14.65 6.34 5.67
N TRP A 351 15.54 6.85 6.50
CA TRP A 351 16.79 6.18 6.84
C TRP A 351 16.54 4.82 7.50
N ALA A 352 15.66 4.73 8.47
CA ALA A 352 15.37 3.49 9.18
C ALA A 352 14.82 2.39 8.27
N ILE A 353 14.00 2.72 7.27
CA ILE A 353 13.48 1.75 6.28
C ILE A 353 14.51 1.35 5.21
N GLY A 354 15.74 1.89 5.26
CA GLY A 354 16.85 1.46 4.42
C GLY A 354 17.28 2.45 3.34
N VAL A 355 16.76 3.68 3.34
CA VAL A 355 17.21 4.74 2.42
C VAL A 355 18.58 5.25 2.85
N PRO A 356 19.59 5.36 1.95
CA PRO A 356 20.84 6.02 2.24
C PRO A 356 20.66 7.44 2.80
N TRP A 357 21.54 7.85 3.72
CA TRP A 357 21.37 9.14 4.42
C TRP A 357 21.36 10.35 3.48
N GLU A 358 22.12 10.26 2.39
CA GLU A 358 22.19 11.27 1.35
C GLU A 358 20.82 11.59 0.74
N ASP A 359 19.99 10.55 0.53
CA ASP A 359 18.66 10.66 -0.06
C ASP A 359 17.55 10.77 1.00
N ALA A 360 17.87 10.56 2.29
CA ALA A 360 16.87 10.38 3.35
C ALA A 360 15.95 11.60 3.53
N ALA A 361 16.49 12.81 3.41
CA ALA A 361 15.70 14.05 3.53
C ALA A 361 14.74 14.19 2.33
N GLN A 362 15.19 13.88 1.12
CA GLN A 362 14.36 13.97 -0.09
C GLN A 362 13.26 12.91 -0.08
N VAL A 363 13.59 11.66 0.26
CA VAL A 363 12.60 10.59 0.42
C VAL A 363 11.65 10.87 1.58
N GLY A 364 12.17 11.43 2.68
CA GLY A 364 11.36 11.90 3.81
C GLY A 364 10.31 12.94 3.39
N ASN A 365 10.69 13.89 2.53
CA ASN A 365 9.77 14.85 1.95
C ASN A 365 8.63 14.15 1.17
N PHE A 366 8.93 13.18 0.29
CA PHE A 366 7.90 12.46 -0.46
C PHE A 366 6.95 11.68 0.47
N ILE A 367 7.48 11.03 1.51
CA ILE A 367 6.68 10.32 2.52
C ILE A 367 5.77 11.31 3.28
N GLY A 368 6.29 12.49 3.63
CA GLY A 368 5.53 13.55 4.27
C GLY A 368 4.40 14.07 3.39
N GLN A 369 4.68 14.40 2.13
CA GLN A 369 3.68 14.82 1.15
C GLN A 369 2.59 13.77 0.98
N LYS A 370 2.96 12.49 0.80
CA LYS A 370 2.00 11.39 0.72
C LYS A 370 1.08 11.36 1.95
N THR A 371 1.65 11.43 3.14
CA THR A 371 0.93 11.18 4.40
C THR A 371 -0.02 12.32 4.76
N ILE A 372 0.44 13.55 4.57
CA ILE A 372 -0.33 14.75 4.94
C ILE A 372 -1.32 15.13 3.83
N LEU A 373 -0.92 15.02 2.58
CA LEU A 373 -1.71 15.44 1.43
C LEU A 373 -2.34 14.22 0.74
N ASN A 374 -1.63 13.66 -0.25
CA ASN A 374 -1.96 12.39 -0.88
C ASN A 374 -0.75 11.84 -1.65
N GLU A 375 -0.85 10.58 -2.06
CA GLU A 375 0.20 9.87 -2.78
C GLU A 375 0.46 10.42 -4.19
N PHE A 376 -0.55 10.97 -4.88
CA PHE A 376 -0.33 11.59 -6.19
C PHE A 376 0.64 12.77 -6.10
N VAL A 377 0.49 13.63 -5.09
CA VAL A 377 1.44 14.74 -4.83
C VAL A 377 2.83 14.17 -4.56
N GLY A 378 2.93 13.12 -3.72
CA GLY A 378 4.19 12.45 -3.46
C GLY A 378 4.86 11.93 -4.74
N TYR A 379 4.12 11.26 -5.63
CA TYR A 379 4.64 10.76 -6.90
C TYR A 379 4.96 11.87 -7.90
N THR A 380 4.22 12.97 -7.91
CA THR A 380 4.52 14.13 -8.77
C THR A 380 5.86 14.76 -8.40
N SER A 381 6.21 14.79 -7.12
CA SER A 381 7.53 15.25 -6.65
C SER A 381 8.62 14.20 -6.82
N PHE A 382 8.28 12.91 -6.68
CA PHE A 382 9.23 11.80 -6.77
C PHE A 382 9.67 11.53 -8.21
N GLY A 383 8.76 11.54 -9.20
CA GLY A 383 9.07 11.20 -10.58
C GLY A 383 10.24 11.98 -11.18
N PRO A 384 10.22 13.32 -11.16
CA PRO A 384 11.33 14.14 -11.64
C PRO A 384 12.64 13.93 -10.87
N ALA A 385 12.58 13.50 -9.61
CA ALA A 385 13.74 13.30 -8.76
C ALA A 385 14.43 11.93 -8.95
N ILE A 386 13.80 10.98 -9.63
CA ILE A 386 14.32 9.61 -9.85
C ILE A 386 15.74 9.60 -10.42
N PRO A 387 16.11 10.42 -11.42
CA PRO A 387 17.45 10.41 -11.97
C PRO A 387 18.56 10.77 -10.97
N ASP A 388 18.22 11.55 -9.94
CA ASP A 388 19.18 12.04 -8.93
C ASP A 388 19.26 11.11 -7.70
N LEU A 389 18.34 10.18 -7.55
CA LEU A 389 18.26 9.24 -6.44
C LEU A 389 19.05 7.95 -6.70
N GLN A 390 19.59 7.38 -5.64
CA GLN A 390 20.19 6.04 -5.72
C GLN A 390 19.12 4.99 -6.08
N PRO A 391 19.46 3.92 -6.85
CA PRO A 391 18.49 2.89 -7.24
C PRO A 391 17.76 2.24 -6.07
N GLN A 392 18.44 2.07 -4.93
CA GLN A 392 17.83 1.59 -3.69
C GLN A 392 16.78 2.54 -3.15
N SER A 393 17.06 3.85 -3.18
CA SER A 393 16.12 4.90 -2.75
C SER A 393 14.89 4.94 -3.64
N VAL A 394 15.05 4.79 -4.96
CA VAL A 394 13.93 4.71 -5.92
C VAL A 394 13.02 3.52 -5.60
N LEU A 395 13.61 2.34 -5.38
CA LEU A 395 12.87 1.14 -5.03
C LEU A 395 12.09 1.33 -3.72
N ILE A 396 12.76 1.70 -2.63
CA ILE A 396 12.16 1.86 -1.30
C ILE A 396 11.05 2.92 -1.35
N THR A 397 11.30 4.05 -2.00
CA THR A 397 10.33 5.14 -2.15
C THR A 397 9.09 4.69 -2.90
N THR A 398 9.25 3.93 -3.99
CA THR A 398 8.12 3.39 -4.76
C THR A 398 7.18 2.57 -3.88
N PHE A 399 7.72 1.69 -3.02
CA PHE A 399 6.93 0.89 -2.07
C PHE A 399 6.34 1.73 -0.93
N ALA A 400 7.10 2.68 -0.40
CA ALA A 400 6.66 3.55 0.68
C ALA A 400 5.47 4.44 0.26
N LEU A 401 5.44 4.89 -0.99
CA LEU A 401 4.37 5.72 -1.53
C LEU A 401 3.16 4.91 -2.01
N ALA A 402 3.27 3.60 -2.27
CA ALA A 402 2.24 2.78 -2.91
C ALA A 402 1.07 2.43 -1.96
N GLY A 403 0.26 3.42 -1.60
CA GLY A 403 -0.94 3.22 -0.79
C GLY A 403 -1.64 4.52 -0.40
N PHE A 404 -2.94 4.42 -0.15
CA PHE A 404 -3.83 5.53 0.19
C PHE A 404 -3.76 5.97 1.67
N ALA A 405 -2.64 5.69 2.36
CA ALA A 405 -2.46 6.07 3.76
C ALA A 405 -2.15 7.58 3.89
N ASN A 406 -3.18 8.41 3.73
CA ASN A 406 -3.15 9.86 3.84
C ASN A 406 -4.39 10.41 4.54
N LEU A 407 -4.32 11.66 5.03
CA LEU A 407 -5.41 12.26 5.81
C LEU A 407 -6.71 12.40 5.01
N SER A 408 -6.65 12.72 3.72
CA SER A 408 -7.84 12.88 2.88
C SER A 408 -8.60 11.57 2.70
N SER A 409 -7.91 10.44 2.71
CA SER A 409 -8.49 9.11 2.58
C SER A 409 -9.39 8.71 3.76
N ILE A 410 -9.26 9.35 4.93
CA ILE A 410 -10.17 9.12 6.05
C ILE A 410 -11.61 9.52 5.65
N ALA A 411 -11.76 10.68 5.02
CA ALA A 411 -13.06 11.14 4.54
C ALA A 411 -13.62 10.21 3.44
N ILE A 412 -12.76 9.71 2.55
CA ILE A 412 -13.15 8.75 1.52
C ILE A 412 -13.69 7.46 2.16
N GLN A 413 -13.00 6.92 3.15
CA GLN A 413 -13.46 5.70 3.83
C GLN A 413 -14.74 5.92 4.67
N ILE A 414 -14.89 7.06 5.33
CA ILE A 414 -16.14 7.41 6.01
C ILE A 414 -17.29 7.50 4.99
N GLY A 415 -17.03 8.03 3.81
CA GLY A 415 -18.01 8.09 2.72
C GLY A 415 -18.36 6.72 2.17
N SER A 416 -17.38 5.87 1.88
CA SER A 416 -17.59 4.54 1.25
C SER A 416 -18.16 3.53 2.25
N PHE A 417 -17.50 3.24 3.36
CA PHE A 417 -17.99 2.30 4.37
C PHE A 417 -19.24 2.80 5.06
N GLY A 418 -19.25 4.07 5.50
CA GLY A 418 -20.40 4.67 6.19
C GLY A 418 -21.60 4.93 5.29
N GLY A 419 -21.39 5.11 3.97
CA GLY A 419 -22.46 5.18 2.99
C GLY A 419 -23.13 3.83 2.72
N LEU A 420 -22.36 2.73 2.78
CA LEU A 420 -22.85 1.38 2.58
C LEU A 420 -23.46 0.75 3.86
N ALA A 421 -22.96 1.15 5.03
CA ALA A 421 -23.44 0.72 6.34
C ALA A 421 -23.57 1.94 7.27
N PRO A 422 -24.69 2.70 7.21
CA PRO A 422 -24.87 3.91 7.99
C PRO A 422 -24.83 3.69 9.52
N ASP A 423 -25.22 2.50 9.97
CA ASP A 423 -25.15 2.04 11.36
C ASP A 423 -23.69 1.92 11.87
N ARG A 424 -22.73 1.72 11.00
CA ARG A 424 -21.31 1.59 11.33
C ARG A 424 -20.49 2.87 11.06
N ARG A 425 -21.12 3.94 10.56
CA ARG A 425 -20.43 5.20 10.21
C ARG A 425 -19.65 5.80 11.38
N ALA A 426 -20.19 5.74 12.59
CA ALA A 426 -19.52 6.24 13.79
C ALA A 426 -18.26 5.42 14.12
N ASP A 427 -18.31 4.11 13.99
CA ASP A 427 -17.16 3.23 14.16
C ASP A 427 -16.05 3.52 13.15
N VAL A 428 -16.43 3.67 11.87
CA VAL A 428 -15.49 4.03 10.78
C VAL A 428 -14.80 5.36 11.09
N ALA A 429 -15.53 6.38 11.52
CA ALA A 429 -14.95 7.67 11.88
C ALA A 429 -13.98 7.56 13.07
N GLN A 430 -14.34 6.80 14.12
CA GLN A 430 -13.48 6.60 15.28
C GLN A 430 -12.21 5.79 14.96
N LEU A 431 -12.30 4.85 14.05
CA LEU A 431 -11.18 3.99 13.66
C LEU A 431 -10.29 4.63 12.60
N GLY A 432 -10.78 5.64 11.88
CA GLY A 432 -10.17 6.19 10.67
C GLY A 432 -8.68 6.56 10.84
N MET A 433 -8.35 7.36 11.87
CA MET A 433 -6.95 7.77 12.11
C MET A 433 -6.06 6.57 12.48
N PHE A 434 -6.59 5.62 13.26
CA PHE A 434 -5.81 4.45 13.65
C PHE A 434 -5.63 3.46 12.49
N ALA A 435 -6.63 3.33 11.63
CA ALA A 435 -6.54 2.52 10.41
C ALA A 435 -5.60 3.16 9.35
N LEU A 436 -5.58 4.49 9.25
CA LEU A 436 -4.59 5.22 8.46
C LEU A 436 -3.17 4.91 8.94
N PHE A 437 -2.94 5.01 10.25
CA PHE A 437 -1.65 4.69 10.86
C PHE A 437 -1.24 3.24 10.57
N ALA A 438 -2.16 2.28 10.65
CA ALA A 438 -1.92 0.88 10.31
C ALA A 438 -1.58 0.69 8.82
N GLY A 439 -2.30 1.36 7.91
CA GLY A 439 -2.00 1.36 6.48
C GLY A 439 -0.64 1.97 6.16
N PHE A 440 -0.29 3.08 6.82
CA PHE A 440 1.02 3.71 6.71
C PHE A 440 2.14 2.75 7.14
N LEU A 441 2.01 2.12 8.30
CA LEU A 441 2.98 1.12 8.77
C LEU A 441 3.11 -0.08 7.82
N THR A 442 2.01 -0.47 7.15
CA THR A 442 2.04 -1.53 6.13
C THR A 442 2.94 -1.15 4.96
N ASN A 443 2.78 0.07 4.42
CA ASN A 443 3.62 0.54 3.32
C ASN A 443 5.10 0.69 3.76
N MET A 444 5.36 1.20 4.96
CA MET A 444 6.72 1.31 5.50
C MET A 444 7.37 -0.06 5.73
N LEU A 445 6.61 -1.04 6.20
CA LEU A 445 7.10 -2.40 6.38
C LEU A 445 7.47 -3.04 5.04
N ASN A 446 6.62 -2.89 4.02
CA ASN A 446 6.91 -3.38 2.67
C ASN A 446 8.18 -2.72 2.10
N ALA A 447 8.32 -1.41 2.25
CA ALA A 447 9.49 -0.66 1.81
C ALA A 447 10.78 -1.14 2.51
N ALA A 448 10.72 -1.34 3.83
CA ALA A 448 11.86 -1.86 4.58
C ALA A 448 12.24 -3.30 4.19
N LEU A 449 11.24 -4.19 4.03
CA LEU A 449 11.47 -5.57 3.58
C LEU A 449 12.14 -5.63 2.20
N VAL A 450 11.63 -4.83 1.27
CA VAL A 450 12.17 -4.78 -0.10
C VAL A 450 13.58 -4.18 -0.11
N GLY A 451 13.83 -3.14 0.68
CA GLY A 451 15.16 -2.56 0.87
C GLY A 451 16.19 -3.59 1.36
N VAL A 452 15.82 -4.43 2.33
CA VAL A 452 16.66 -5.53 2.83
C VAL A 452 16.88 -6.59 1.74
N ILE A 453 15.80 -7.07 1.09
CA ILE A 453 15.84 -8.16 0.11
C ILE A 453 16.64 -7.77 -1.13
N MET A 454 16.48 -6.56 -1.64
CA MET A 454 17.20 -6.10 -2.84
C MET A 454 18.63 -5.64 -2.54
N GLY A 455 18.92 -5.23 -1.32
CA GLY A 455 20.29 -5.02 -0.83
C GLY A 455 21.06 -6.34 -0.63
N LEU A 456 20.39 -7.48 -0.64
CA LEU A 456 20.95 -8.82 -0.64
C LEU A 456 21.35 -9.26 -2.04
#